data_94d886e123b61cd3b31d2a50406aaab5
#
_entry.id   94d886e123b61cd3b31d2a50406aaab5
#
_cell.length_a   1.000
_cell.length_b   1.000
_cell.length_c   1.000
_cell.angle_alpha   90.00
_cell.angle_beta   90.00
_cell.angle_gamma   90.00
#
_symmetry.space_group_name_H-M   'P 1'
#
loop_
_entity.id
_entity.type
_entity.pdbx_description
1 polymer ?
#
loop_
_entity_poly.entity_id
_entity_poly.type
_entity_poly.pdbx_seq_one_letter_code
_entity_poly.pdbx_strand_id
1 'polypeptide(L)'
;MRFKKKPLDPWVERIVGSFSDAAGLIAHNPKTTAKAFGCSIAASACELACFSLVGVAFGVHQPEPLICGYVVATLFAMISITPQGVGVVEAAVVVAFTSFGVSGAAGLSIALVYRGIVFWMPFLIGAILIQTTKTFKHDAKRAVRDQKGKGLRR
;
A
#
# COMPACT_ATOMS: atom_id res chain seq x y z
N MET A 1 -29.45 -23.23 -31.49
CA MET A 1 -28.21 -23.68 -30.80
C MET A 1 -28.25 -23.24 -29.35
N ARG A 2 -28.39 -24.15 -28.42
CA ARG A 2 -28.49 -23.90 -26.98
C ARG A 2 -27.04 -23.86 -26.42
N PHE A 3 -26.51 -22.70 -26.17
CA PHE A 3 -25.21 -22.55 -25.49
C PHE A 3 -25.36 -23.09 -24.08
N LYS A 4 -24.82 -24.29 -23.85
CA LYS A 4 -24.67 -24.90 -22.54
C LYS A 4 -23.68 -24.03 -21.74
N LYS A 5 -24.18 -23.18 -20.82
CA LYS A 5 -23.34 -22.47 -19.86
C LYS A 5 -22.57 -23.52 -19.06
N LYS A 6 -21.26 -23.63 -19.30
CA LYS A 6 -20.35 -24.34 -18.40
C LYS A 6 -20.50 -23.72 -17.02
N PRO A 7 -20.69 -24.53 -15.96
CA PRO A 7 -20.62 -23.93 -14.61
C PRO A 7 -19.23 -23.31 -14.44
N LEU A 8 -19.22 -22.00 -14.15
CA LEU A 8 -18.01 -21.30 -13.80
C LEU A 8 -17.49 -21.93 -12.50
N ASP A 9 -16.17 -22.11 -12.42
CA ASP A 9 -15.54 -22.61 -11.20
C ASP A 9 -16.03 -21.80 -9.99
N PRO A 10 -16.36 -22.43 -8.86
CA PRO A 10 -16.92 -21.73 -7.67
C PRO A 10 -16.02 -20.62 -7.16
N TRP A 11 -14.76 -20.64 -7.54
CA TRP A 11 -13.79 -19.57 -7.27
C TRP A 11 -14.07 -18.31 -8.12
N VAL A 12 -14.39 -18.50 -9.40
CA VAL A 12 -14.72 -17.40 -10.33
C VAL A 12 -16.05 -16.76 -9.96
N GLU A 13 -17.06 -17.56 -9.60
CA GLU A 13 -18.35 -17.03 -9.11
C GLU A 13 -18.18 -16.18 -7.85
N ARG A 14 -17.33 -16.60 -6.93
CA ARG A 14 -17.04 -15.83 -5.70
C ARG A 14 -16.35 -14.51 -6.00
N ILE A 15 -15.39 -14.49 -6.92
CA ILE A 15 -14.69 -13.26 -7.32
C ILE A 15 -15.65 -12.31 -8.04
N VAL A 16 -16.41 -12.81 -9.02
CA VAL A 16 -17.37 -12.01 -9.78
C VAL A 16 -18.49 -11.48 -8.87
N GLY A 17 -18.99 -12.30 -7.94
CA GLY A 17 -19.97 -11.89 -6.94
C GLY A 17 -19.44 -10.76 -6.06
N SER A 18 -18.23 -10.91 -5.49
CA SER A 18 -17.61 -9.88 -4.66
C SER A 18 -17.35 -8.58 -5.43
N PHE A 19 -17.01 -8.67 -6.73
CA PHE A 19 -16.84 -7.51 -7.59
C PHE A 19 -18.16 -6.81 -7.90
N SER A 20 -19.22 -7.57 -8.13
CA SER A 20 -20.57 -7.06 -8.38
C SER A 20 -21.13 -6.36 -7.14
N ASP A 21 -20.92 -6.93 -5.95
CA ASP A 21 -21.35 -6.35 -4.68
C ASP A 21 -20.59 -5.06 -4.38
N ALA A 22 -19.28 -5.03 -4.61
CA ALA A 22 -18.46 -3.83 -4.49
C ALA A 22 -18.90 -2.73 -5.46
N ALA A 23 -19.17 -3.07 -6.73
CA ALA A 23 -19.68 -2.12 -7.72
C ALA A 23 -21.06 -1.59 -7.34
N GLY A 24 -21.92 -2.43 -6.78
CA GLY A 24 -23.23 -2.05 -6.26
C GLY A 24 -23.14 -1.06 -5.10
N LEU A 25 -22.22 -1.28 -4.16
CA LEU A 25 -21.97 -0.38 -3.03
C LEU A 25 -21.45 0.99 -3.50
N ILE A 26 -20.57 1.01 -4.50
CA ILE A 26 -20.05 2.24 -5.12
C ILE A 26 -21.18 3.03 -5.78
N ALA A 27 -22.05 2.36 -6.52
CA ALA A 27 -23.18 3.00 -7.23
C ALA A 27 -24.25 3.52 -6.27
N HIS A 28 -24.49 2.83 -5.13
CA HIS A 28 -25.55 3.19 -4.18
C HIS A 28 -25.18 4.35 -3.24
N ASN A 29 -23.88 4.64 -3.05
CA ASN A 29 -23.41 5.70 -2.14
C ASN A 29 -22.39 6.65 -2.80
N PRO A 30 -22.80 7.48 -3.76
CA PRO A 30 -21.88 8.34 -4.50
C PRO A 30 -21.14 9.35 -3.60
N LYS A 31 -21.77 9.81 -2.51
CA LYS A 31 -21.15 10.75 -1.55
C LYS A 31 -20.02 10.09 -0.77
N THR A 32 -20.17 8.84 -0.36
CA THR A 32 -19.13 8.09 0.35
C THR A 32 -17.99 7.72 -0.60
N THR A 33 -18.31 7.35 -1.82
CA THR A 33 -17.33 7.06 -2.88
C THR A 33 -16.52 8.30 -3.24
N ALA A 34 -17.16 9.46 -3.39
CA ALA A 34 -16.48 10.73 -3.65
C ALA A 34 -15.55 11.13 -2.50
N LYS A 35 -15.97 10.94 -1.23
CA LYS A 35 -15.10 11.16 -0.07
C LYS A 35 -13.89 10.22 -0.06
N ALA A 36 -14.09 8.94 -0.32
CA ALA A 36 -13.00 7.95 -0.38
C ALA A 36 -12.02 8.30 -1.49
N PHE A 37 -12.51 8.69 -2.68
CA PHE A 37 -11.69 9.12 -3.79
C PHE A 37 -10.90 10.40 -3.48
N GLY A 38 -11.54 11.38 -2.84
CA GLY A 38 -10.89 12.61 -2.37
C GLY A 38 -9.79 12.33 -1.35
N CYS A 39 -10.04 11.44 -0.38
CA CYS A 39 -9.01 11.01 0.58
C CYS A 39 -7.85 10.28 -0.10
N SER A 40 -8.12 9.47 -1.12
CA SER A 40 -7.09 8.76 -1.88
C SER A 40 -6.19 9.72 -2.66
N ILE A 41 -6.79 10.72 -3.31
CA ILE A 41 -6.03 11.77 -4.02
C ILE A 41 -5.18 12.57 -3.01
N ALA A 42 -5.75 12.95 -1.88
CA ALA A 42 -5.03 13.69 -0.85
C ALA A 42 -3.84 12.88 -0.30
N ALA A 43 -4.02 11.58 -0.06
CA ALA A 43 -2.95 10.69 0.36
C ALA A 43 -1.83 10.62 -0.67
N SER A 44 -2.16 10.39 -1.96
CA SER A 44 -1.16 10.36 -3.03
C SER A 44 -0.44 11.70 -3.22
N ALA A 45 -1.13 12.82 -3.03
CA ALA A 45 -0.51 14.14 -3.06
C ALA A 45 0.48 14.34 -1.90
N CYS A 46 0.14 13.86 -0.70
CA CYS A 46 1.04 13.89 0.45
C CYS A 46 2.28 12.99 0.24
N GLU A 47 2.10 11.81 -0.35
CA GLU A 47 3.21 10.92 -0.69
C GLU A 47 4.16 11.54 -1.72
N LEU A 48 3.62 12.13 -2.79
CA LEU A 48 4.41 12.85 -3.78
C LEU A 48 5.14 14.04 -3.16
N ALA A 49 4.49 14.80 -2.29
CA ALA A 49 5.11 15.91 -1.56
C ALA A 49 6.26 15.41 -0.67
N CYS A 50 6.06 14.32 0.06
CA CYS A 50 7.10 13.70 0.88
C CYS A 50 8.29 13.26 0.03
N PHE A 51 8.04 12.57 -1.10
CA PHE A 51 9.09 12.16 -2.04
C PHE A 51 9.87 13.36 -2.58
N SER A 52 9.15 14.42 -2.96
CA SER A 52 9.73 15.66 -3.49
C SER A 52 10.57 16.38 -2.44
N LEU A 53 10.13 16.47 -1.19
CA LEU A 53 10.88 17.06 -0.09
C LEU A 53 12.18 16.30 0.16
N VAL A 54 12.15 14.97 0.14
CA VAL A 54 13.35 14.16 0.25
C VAL A 54 14.28 14.45 -0.94
N GLY A 55 13.75 14.52 -2.16
CA GLY A 55 14.55 14.86 -3.34
C GLY A 55 15.24 16.21 -3.25
N VAL A 56 14.50 17.23 -2.81
CA VAL A 56 15.05 18.58 -2.58
C VAL A 56 16.15 18.57 -1.50
N ALA A 57 15.99 17.79 -0.44
CA ALA A 57 17.01 17.64 0.61
C ALA A 57 18.31 17.03 0.08
N PHE A 58 18.23 16.21 -0.97
CA PHE A 58 19.40 15.67 -1.68
C PHE A 58 19.89 16.54 -2.86
N GLY A 59 19.37 17.76 -2.98
CA GLY A 59 19.81 18.73 -3.98
C GLY A 59 19.14 18.60 -5.35
N VAL A 60 18.10 17.79 -5.49
CA VAL A 60 17.32 17.67 -6.72
C VAL A 60 16.13 18.62 -6.65
N HIS A 61 16.23 19.76 -7.37
CA HIS A 61 15.22 20.81 -7.35
C HIS A 61 14.31 20.82 -8.57
N GLN A 62 14.64 20.01 -9.56
CA GLN A 62 13.88 19.90 -10.80
C GLN A 62 12.64 19.01 -10.56
N PRO A 63 11.44 19.44 -10.96
CA PRO A 63 10.21 18.68 -10.73
C PRO A 63 10.10 17.41 -11.60
N GLU A 64 10.70 17.42 -12.80
CA GLU A 64 10.57 16.32 -13.74
C GLU A 64 11.14 15.00 -13.20
N PRO A 65 12.40 14.92 -12.70
CA PRO A 65 12.92 13.68 -12.13
C PRO A 65 12.18 13.26 -10.86
N LEU A 66 11.68 14.22 -10.07
CA LEU A 66 10.95 13.91 -8.83
C LEU A 66 9.59 13.27 -9.13
N ILE A 67 8.82 13.83 -10.05
CA ILE A 67 7.53 13.28 -10.46
C ILE A 67 7.73 11.92 -11.14
N CYS A 68 8.67 11.85 -12.10
CA CYS A 68 8.95 10.61 -12.80
C CYS A 68 9.42 9.52 -11.84
N GLY A 69 10.35 9.83 -10.93
CA GLY A 69 10.85 8.91 -9.91
C GLY A 69 9.74 8.38 -9.00
N TYR A 70 8.82 9.23 -8.55
CA TYR A 70 7.68 8.83 -7.74
C TYR A 70 6.72 7.90 -8.51
N VAL A 71 6.37 8.26 -9.74
CA VAL A 71 5.48 7.44 -10.59
C VAL A 71 6.09 6.06 -10.85
N VAL A 72 7.38 6.03 -11.21
CA VAL A 72 8.11 4.78 -11.45
C VAL A 72 8.17 3.96 -10.16
N ALA A 73 8.49 4.58 -9.02
CA ALA A 73 8.51 3.90 -7.73
C ALA A 73 7.18 3.23 -7.41
N THR A 74 6.08 3.95 -7.59
CA THR A 74 4.71 3.46 -7.32
C THR A 74 4.32 2.32 -8.25
N LEU A 75 4.59 2.46 -9.56
CA LEU A 75 4.28 1.41 -10.54
C LEU A 75 5.05 0.12 -10.24
N PHE A 76 6.35 0.22 -9.99
CA PHE A 76 7.16 -0.95 -9.70
C PHE A 76 6.82 -1.59 -8.34
N ALA A 77 6.40 -0.80 -7.36
CA ALA A 77 5.89 -1.32 -6.10
C ALA A 77 4.61 -2.16 -6.28
N MET A 78 3.73 -1.77 -7.21
CA MET A 78 2.49 -2.50 -7.52
C MET A 78 2.73 -3.80 -8.29
N ILE A 79 3.69 -3.81 -9.23
CA ILE A 79 3.94 -4.95 -10.13
C ILE A 79 4.90 -5.96 -9.49
N SER A 80 5.68 -5.55 -8.51
CA SER A 80 6.72 -6.38 -7.93
C SER A 80 6.15 -7.57 -7.14
N ILE A 81 6.75 -8.75 -7.36
CA ILE A 81 6.45 -9.98 -6.62
C ILE A 81 7.07 -9.94 -5.20
N THR A 82 8.11 -9.13 -5.01
CA THR A 82 8.75 -8.95 -3.70
C THR A 82 7.87 -8.10 -2.79
N PRO A 83 7.84 -8.36 -1.46
CA PRO A 83 7.10 -7.53 -0.53
C PRO A 83 7.50 -6.07 -0.70
N GLN A 84 6.54 -5.23 -1.11
CA GLN A 84 6.74 -3.80 -1.40
C GLN A 84 7.80 -3.48 -2.47
N GLY A 85 8.19 -4.43 -3.32
CA GLY A 85 9.13 -4.18 -4.41
C GLY A 85 10.56 -3.86 -3.97
N VAL A 86 11.00 -4.39 -2.82
CA VAL A 86 12.37 -4.16 -2.31
C VAL A 86 13.41 -4.61 -3.33
N GLY A 87 14.35 -3.73 -3.66
CA GLY A 87 15.40 -3.93 -4.67
C GLY A 87 14.99 -3.47 -6.07
N VAL A 88 13.79 -3.81 -6.52
CA VAL A 88 13.31 -3.49 -7.87
C VAL A 88 12.93 -2.00 -7.99
N VAL A 89 12.26 -1.47 -6.97
CA VAL A 89 11.85 -0.06 -6.94
C VAL A 89 13.06 0.85 -6.86
N GLU A 90 14.05 0.53 -6.03
CA GLU A 90 15.28 1.30 -5.90
C GLU A 90 16.04 1.35 -7.23
N ALA A 91 16.17 0.20 -7.89
CA ALA A 91 16.82 0.14 -9.20
C ALA A 91 16.06 0.96 -10.24
N ALA A 92 14.72 0.87 -10.27
CA ALA A 92 13.88 1.61 -11.20
C ALA A 92 13.96 3.12 -10.97
N VAL A 93 13.98 3.57 -9.71
CA VAL A 93 14.16 4.99 -9.36
C VAL A 93 15.53 5.49 -9.78
N VAL A 94 16.59 4.72 -9.55
CA VAL A 94 17.96 5.06 -10.00
C VAL A 94 17.99 5.26 -11.52
N VAL A 95 17.39 4.34 -12.29
CA VAL A 95 17.31 4.46 -13.75
C VAL A 95 16.52 5.71 -14.15
N ALA A 96 15.39 5.98 -13.51
CA ALA A 96 14.59 7.17 -13.80
C ALA A 96 15.39 8.45 -13.54
N PHE A 97 16.07 8.57 -12.40
CA PHE A 97 16.86 9.76 -12.06
C PHE A 97 18.07 9.96 -12.97
N THR A 98 18.77 8.88 -13.31
CA THR A 98 19.92 8.95 -14.23
C THR A 98 19.52 9.37 -15.65
N SER A 99 18.30 9.04 -16.09
CA SER A 99 17.76 9.50 -17.38
C SER A 99 17.58 11.03 -17.44
N PHE A 100 17.45 11.70 -16.29
CA PHE A 100 17.40 13.15 -16.17
C PHE A 100 18.75 13.79 -15.81
N GLY A 101 19.84 13.02 -15.86
CA GLY A 101 21.18 13.52 -15.53
C GLY A 101 21.47 13.66 -14.03
N VAL A 102 20.58 13.16 -13.16
CA VAL A 102 20.82 13.11 -11.71
C VAL A 102 21.69 11.90 -11.39
N SER A 103 22.64 12.07 -10.45
CA SER A 103 23.54 10.96 -10.09
C SER A 103 22.77 9.76 -9.53
N GLY A 104 23.16 8.55 -9.95
CA GLY A 104 22.51 7.32 -9.47
C GLY A 104 22.59 7.16 -7.94
N ALA A 105 23.69 7.66 -7.33
CA ALA A 105 23.84 7.65 -5.88
C ALA A 105 22.79 8.52 -5.17
N ALA A 106 22.48 9.71 -5.72
CA ALA A 106 21.41 10.56 -5.20
C ALA A 106 20.03 9.89 -5.36
N GLY A 107 19.74 9.33 -6.55
CA GLY A 107 18.51 8.59 -6.80
C GLY A 107 18.29 7.43 -5.83
N LEU A 108 19.34 6.64 -5.58
CA LEU A 108 19.29 5.53 -4.62
C LEU A 108 19.05 6.03 -3.19
N SER A 109 19.76 7.08 -2.77
CA SER A 109 19.61 7.66 -1.43
C SER A 109 18.19 8.19 -1.20
N ILE A 110 17.63 8.90 -2.19
CA ILE A 110 16.26 9.41 -2.16
C ILE A 110 15.26 8.24 -2.02
N ALA A 111 15.42 7.19 -2.83
CA ALA A 111 14.54 6.02 -2.78
C ALA A 111 14.59 5.33 -1.42
N LEU A 112 15.77 5.12 -0.85
CA LEU A 112 15.95 4.46 0.45
C LEU A 112 15.38 5.28 1.60
N VAL A 113 15.65 6.59 1.63
CA VAL A 113 15.14 7.48 2.70
C VAL A 113 13.63 7.59 2.62
N TYR A 114 13.06 7.81 1.43
CA TYR A 114 11.62 7.85 1.24
C TYR A 114 10.94 6.56 1.70
N ARG A 115 11.47 5.41 1.29
CA ARG A 115 10.93 4.11 1.74
C ARG A 115 11.10 3.90 3.23
N GLY A 116 12.21 4.33 3.79
CA GLY A 116 12.41 4.34 5.24
C GLY A 116 11.26 5.07 5.96
N ILE A 117 10.91 6.25 5.49
CA ILE A 117 9.81 7.04 6.07
C ILE A 117 8.46 6.35 5.85
N VAL A 118 8.12 5.99 4.62
CA VAL A 118 6.79 5.46 4.25
C VAL A 118 6.54 4.06 4.85
N PHE A 119 7.57 3.26 5.02
CA PHE A 119 7.46 1.92 5.61
C PHE A 119 7.52 1.96 7.14
N TRP A 120 8.53 2.62 7.71
CA TRP A 120 8.78 2.57 9.16
C TRP A 120 7.79 3.42 9.96
N MET A 121 7.34 4.55 9.41
CA MET A 121 6.40 5.42 10.13
C MET A 121 5.07 4.73 10.47
N PRO A 122 4.32 4.16 9.51
CA PRO A 122 3.07 3.47 9.83
C PRO A 122 3.30 2.21 10.66
N PHE A 123 4.43 1.52 10.48
CA PHE A 123 4.80 0.37 11.30
C PHE A 123 5.01 0.75 12.77
N LEU A 124 5.76 1.80 13.04
CA LEU A 124 5.99 2.29 14.40
C LEU A 124 4.71 2.80 15.04
N ILE A 125 3.91 3.58 14.31
CA ILE A 125 2.62 4.08 14.78
C ILE A 125 1.69 2.91 15.11
N GLY A 126 1.59 1.92 14.23
CA GLY A 126 0.80 0.71 14.44
C GLY A 126 1.25 -0.08 15.66
N ALA A 127 2.56 -0.27 15.83
CA ALA A 127 3.13 -0.96 16.98
C ALA A 127 2.83 -0.23 18.32
N ILE A 128 2.94 1.10 18.34
CA ILE A 128 2.61 1.93 19.49
C ILE A 128 1.12 1.86 19.81
N LEU A 129 0.25 1.95 18.78
CA LEU A 129 -1.20 1.85 18.95
C LEU A 129 -1.62 0.50 19.52
N ILE A 130 -1.03 -0.61 19.05
CA ILE A 130 -1.31 -1.95 19.57
C ILE A 130 -0.89 -2.05 21.04
N GLN A 131 0.24 -1.47 21.43
CA GLN A 131 0.73 -1.51 22.79
C GLN A 131 -0.10 -0.63 23.75
N THR A 132 -0.60 0.51 23.27
CA THR A 132 -1.38 1.48 24.06
C THR A 132 -2.85 1.11 24.16
N THR A 133 -3.42 0.43 23.16
CA THR A 133 -4.84 0.09 23.13
C THR A 133 -5.12 -1.10 24.05
N LYS A 134 -5.80 -0.83 25.18
CA LYS A 134 -6.19 -1.84 26.20
C LYS A 134 -7.07 -2.96 25.63
N THR A 135 -7.75 -2.73 24.53
CA THR A 135 -8.65 -3.68 23.86
C THR A 135 -7.92 -4.94 23.42
N PHE A 136 -6.72 -4.84 22.86
CA PHE A 136 -5.94 -6.02 22.46
C PHE A 136 -5.47 -6.86 23.65
N LYS A 137 -5.17 -6.23 24.79
CA LYS A 137 -4.82 -6.97 26.03
C LYS A 137 -6.02 -7.75 26.59
N HIS A 138 -7.23 -7.27 26.35
CA HIS A 138 -8.45 -7.93 26.84
C HIS A 138 -8.82 -9.13 25.94
N ASP A 139 -8.70 -8.99 24.64
CA ASP A 139 -9.01 -10.06 23.68
C ASP A 139 -7.97 -11.19 23.70
N ALA A 140 -6.69 -10.85 23.85
CA ALA A 140 -5.64 -11.84 24.06
C ALA A 140 -5.85 -12.65 25.36
N LYS A 141 -6.27 -12.00 26.43
CA LYS A 141 -6.61 -12.71 27.69
C LYS A 141 -7.86 -13.59 27.56
N ARG A 142 -8.86 -13.16 26.78
CA ARG A 142 -10.05 -13.97 26.49
C ARG A 142 -9.70 -15.19 25.66
N ALA A 143 -8.92 -15.04 24.60
CA ALA A 143 -8.49 -16.14 23.73
C ALA A 143 -7.69 -17.21 24.50
N VAL A 144 -6.77 -16.79 25.37
CA VAL A 144 -6.01 -17.72 26.24
C VAL A 144 -6.90 -18.42 27.25
N ARG A 145 -7.93 -17.73 27.80
CA ARG A 145 -8.88 -18.31 28.77
C ARG A 145 -9.80 -19.35 28.13
N ASP A 146 -10.25 -19.09 26.89
CA ASP A 146 -11.09 -20.00 26.13
C ASP A 146 -10.33 -21.27 25.71
N GLN A 147 -9.05 -21.13 25.36
CA GLN A 147 -8.20 -22.30 25.08
C GLN A 147 -7.96 -23.15 26.33
N LYS A 148 -7.74 -22.53 27.48
CA LYS A 148 -7.55 -23.23 28.76
C LYS A 148 -8.83 -23.95 29.20
N GLY A 149 -10.00 -23.35 28.96
CA GLY A 149 -11.30 -23.97 29.25
C GLY A 149 -11.65 -25.17 28.37
N LYS A 150 -11.18 -25.18 27.10
CA LYS A 150 -11.35 -26.32 26.20
C LYS A 150 -10.39 -27.47 26.49
N GLY A 151 -9.21 -27.21 27.04
CA GLY A 151 -8.24 -28.24 27.43
C GLY A 151 -8.61 -29.01 28.66
N LEU A 152 -9.49 -28.48 29.53
CA LEU A 152 -9.95 -29.12 30.76
C LEU A 152 -11.22 -30.01 30.60
N ARG A 153 -11.77 -30.03 29.37
CA ARG A 153 -12.97 -30.83 29.03
C ARG A 153 -12.66 -32.05 28.14
N ARG A 154 -11.40 -32.41 28.02
CA ARG A 154 -10.94 -33.68 27.44
C ARG A 154 -10.27 -34.49 28.56
#